data_3fa0dc95e65c466536f9974b7f73da3a
#
_entry.id   3fa0dc95e65c466536f9974b7f73da3a
#
_cell.length_a   1.000
_cell.length_b   1.000
_cell.length_c   1.000
_cell.angle_alpha   90.00
_cell.angle_beta   90.00
_cell.angle_gamma   90.00
#
_symmetry.space_group_name_H-M   'P 1'
#
loop_
_entity.id
_entity.type
_entity.pdbx_description
1 polymer ?
#
loop_
_entity_poly.entity_id
_entity_poly.type
_entity_poly.pdbx_seq_one_letter_code
_entity_poly.pdbx_strand_id
1 'polypeptide(L)'
;MSQSLATVAYLGAAILFILSLGGLSNPETSRRGNLFGMLGMALAILATVFGPRVTADGIAWIVAALVVGGGIGLYAAKTVKMTQMPELVALMHSLVGLAACLVGFASYVDTSIQLEGAEKAIHEMEIYIGILIGAVTFSGSLIAFGKLNGKIGGKPLLLPARHWLNLAALLIVIYFGYAFMQAPTVQAGMPALVIMTVIALLFGVHMVMAIGGADMPVVVSMLNSYSGWAAAATGFMLGNDLLIITGALVGSSGAILSYIMCQAMNRNFISVIAGGFGSGAPKKKAADGAAAEPQGEVVPVTSAETAELLRDAKRVIIVPGYGMAVAQAQHTVYEITKTLREKGVQVEFAIHPVAGRMPGHMNVLLAEAKVPYDIVMEMDEINADFPQADVAMVIGANDIVNPSALDDPDSPIAGMPVLEVWKAKHSIVMKRSMASGYAGVDNPLFYKENNRMLFGDAKKMLDEVLSALRA
;
A
#
# COMPACT_ATOMS: atom_id res chain seq x y z
N MET A 1 12.72 26.84 25.22
CA MET A 1 12.98 25.53 25.87
C MET A 1 14.49 25.24 25.77
N SER A 2 15.13 24.63 26.78
CA SER A 2 16.56 24.26 26.67
C SER A 2 16.75 23.09 25.69
N GLN A 3 17.94 22.97 25.11
CA GLN A 3 18.31 21.87 24.20
C GLN A 3 18.06 20.50 24.85
N SER A 4 18.48 20.33 26.12
CA SER A 4 18.31 19.06 26.85
C SER A 4 16.84 18.70 27.06
N LEU A 5 15.98 19.68 27.33
CA LEU A 5 14.55 19.45 27.50
C LEU A 5 13.88 19.07 26.15
N ALA A 6 14.32 19.68 25.04
CA ALA A 6 13.85 19.31 23.72
C ALA A 6 14.21 17.87 23.36
N THR A 7 15.47 17.45 23.64
CA THR A 7 15.93 16.08 23.43
C THR A 7 15.11 15.07 24.25
N VAL A 8 14.85 15.37 25.54
CA VAL A 8 14.01 14.49 26.40
C VAL A 8 12.59 14.40 25.84
N ALA A 9 12.00 15.51 25.38
CA ALA A 9 10.68 15.52 24.76
C ALA A 9 10.64 14.70 23.46
N TYR A 10 11.66 14.79 22.63
CA TYR A 10 11.78 13.96 21.42
C TYR A 10 11.93 12.47 21.72
N LEU A 11 12.71 12.11 22.75
CA LEU A 11 12.78 10.71 23.20
C LEU A 11 11.43 10.21 23.67
N GLY A 12 10.70 11.03 24.46
CA GLY A 12 9.33 10.71 24.88
C GLY A 12 8.38 10.52 23.71
N ALA A 13 8.44 11.39 22.71
CA ALA A 13 7.66 11.27 21.48
C ALA A 13 8.01 10.00 20.69
N ALA A 14 9.30 9.67 20.56
CA ALA A 14 9.76 8.44 19.88
C ALA A 14 9.23 7.18 20.57
N ILE A 15 9.29 7.14 21.92
CA ILE A 15 8.73 6.03 22.70
C ILE A 15 7.21 5.90 22.46
N LEU A 16 6.48 7.02 22.46
CA LEU A 16 5.04 7.03 22.18
C LEU A 16 4.74 6.52 20.75
N PHE A 17 5.55 6.85 19.76
CA PHE A 17 5.40 6.32 18.40
C PHE A 17 5.67 4.82 18.33
N ILE A 18 6.68 4.30 19.02
CA ILE A 18 6.95 2.87 19.11
C ILE A 18 5.77 2.15 19.77
N LEU A 19 5.25 2.68 20.87
CA LEU A 19 4.07 2.13 21.57
C LEU A 19 2.82 2.23 20.68
N SER A 20 2.70 3.27 19.86
CA SER A 20 1.64 3.42 18.86
C SER A 20 1.68 2.29 17.85
N LEU A 21 2.84 2.02 17.25
CA LEU A 21 3.02 0.94 16.27
C LEU A 21 2.68 -0.42 16.90
N GLY A 22 3.18 -0.68 18.12
CA GLY A 22 2.84 -1.90 18.85
C GLY A 22 1.35 -2.01 19.17
N GLY A 23 0.70 -0.91 19.53
CA GLY A 23 -0.75 -0.88 19.79
C GLY A 23 -1.59 -1.05 18.53
N LEU A 24 -1.13 -0.56 17.38
CA LEU A 24 -1.82 -0.68 16.09
C LEU A 24 -1.68 -2.07 15.45
N SER A 25 -0.77 -2.91 15.93
CA SER A 25 -0.58 -4.27 15.41
C SER A 25 -1.74 -5.22 15.73
N ASN A 26 -2.54 -4.91 16.76
CA ASN A 26 -3.70 -5.69 17.15
C ASN A 26 -4.98 -4.84 17.13
N PRO A 27 -6.08 -5.37 16.59
CA PRO A 27 -7.35 -4.66 16.52
C PRO A 27 -7.87 -4.19 17.87
N GLU A 28 -7.73 -4.99 18.93
CA GLU A 28 -8.20 -4.68 20.28
C GLU A 28 -7.48 -3.48 20.92
N THR A 29 -6.19 -3.33 20.63
CA THR A 29 -5.33 -2.28 21.18
C THR A 29 -5.20 -1.06 20.27
N SER A 30 -5.75 -1.12 19.04
CA SER A 30 -5.57 -0.10 18.01
C SER A 30 -5.99 1.31 18.44
N ARG A 31 -7.07 1.45 19.23
CA ARG A 31 -7.50 2.76 19.75
C ARG A 31 -6.48 3.37 20.70
N ARG A 32 -5.85 2.54 21.56
CA ARG A 32 -4.78 3.00 22.47
C ARG A 32 -3.53 3.36 21.69
N GLY A 33 -3.18 2.54 20.69
CA GLY A 33 -2.07 2.81 19.77
C GLY A 33 -2.25 4.15 19.05
N ASN A 34 -3.43 4.43 18.53
CA ASN A 34 -3.74 5.71 17.90
C ASN A 34 -3.63 6.89 18.87
N LEU A 35 -4.09 6.73 20.11
CA LEU A 35 -3.94 7.76 21.16
C LEU A 35 -2.46 8.05 21.43
N PHE A 36 -1.62 7.02 21.56
CA PHE A 36 -0.17 7.20 21.74
C PHE A 36 0.46 7.95 20.57
N GLY A 37 0.04 7.64 19.33
CA GLY A 37 0.51 8.36 18.13
C GLY A 37 0.10 9.84 18.16
N MET A 38 -1.13 10.15 18.53
CA MET A 38 -1.59 11.55 18.66
C MET A 38 -0.84 12.30 19.75
N LEU A 39 -0.62 11.69 20.92
CA LEU A 39 0.13 12.32 22.02
C LEU A 39 1.60 12.49 21.65
N GLY A 40 2.22 11.50 20.98
CA GLY A 40 3.59 11.59 20.48
C GLY A 40 3.76 12.72 19.48
N MET A 41 2.83 12.87 18.54
CA MET A 41 2.84 13.96 17.55
C MET A 41 2.65 15.33 18.21
N ALA A 42 1.71 15.45 19.14
CA ALA A 42 1.50 16.70 19.86
C ALA A 42 2.75 17.10 20.65
N LEU A 43 3.38 16.16 21.34
CA LEU A 43 4.62 16.38 22.07
C LEU A 43 5.76 16.80 21.12
N ALA A 44 5.91 16.14 19.98
CA ALA A 44 6.92 16.46 18.96
C ALA A 44 6.74 17.88 18.39
N ILE A 45 5.50 18.26 18.04
CA ILE A 45 5.19 19.60 17.54
C ILE A 45 5.52 20.66 18.60
N LEU A 46 5.07 20.47 19.84
CA LEU A 46 5.33 21.40 20.94
C LEU A 46 6.83 21.52 21.22
N ALA A 47 7.56 20.39 21.24
CA ALA A 47 9.00 20.39 21.44
C ALA A 47 9.75 21.13 20.31
N THR A 48 9.26 21.04 19.09
CA THR A 48 9.83 21.74 17.93
C THR A 48 9.51 23.22 17.97
N VAL A 49 8.25 23.60 18.15
CA VAL A 49 7.81 25.02 18.13
C VAL A 49 8.48 25.82 19.24
N PHE A 50 8.54 25.24 20.45
CA PHE A 50 9.20 25.88 21.60
C PHE A 50 10.70 25.52 21.73
N GLY A 51 11.24 24.82 20.74
CA GLY A 51 12.65 24.40 20.70
C GLY A 51 13.61 25.57 20.48
N PRO A 52 14.89 25.40 20.80
CA PRO A 52 15.89 26.47 20.72
C PRO A 52 16.24 26.90 19.29
N ARG A 53 15.83 26.15 18.30
CA ARG A 53 16.12 26.41 16.86
C ARG A 53 15.08 27.29 16.19
N VAL A 54 13.92 27.49 16.81
CA VAL A 54 12.83 28.29 16.24
C VAL A 54 12.95 29.72 16.74
N THR A 55 13.09 30.67 15.81
CA THR A 55 13.08 32.11 16.10
C THR A 55 11.65 32.63 16.29
N ALA A 56 11.49 33.75 16.98
CA ALA A 56 10.18 34.37 17.18
C ALA A 56 9.44 34.64 15.87
N ASP A 57 10.17 35.09 14.84
CA ASP A 57 9.62 35.35 13.51
C ASP A 57 9.20 34.08 12.77
N GLY A 58 9.85 32.96 13.05
CA GLY A 58 9.54 31.65 12.48
C GLY A 58 8.23 31.04 13.02
N ILE A 59 7.84 31.37 14.25
CA ILE A 59 6.62 30.82 14.87
C ILE A 59 5.38 31.15 14.05
N ALA A 60 5.25 32.34 13.53
CA ALA A 60 4.10 32.75 12.72
C ALA A 60 3.95 31.89 11.46
N TRP A 61 5.06 31.59 10.78
CA TRP A 61 5.07 30.73 9.59
C TRP A 61 4.73 29.28 9.93
N ILE A 62 5.25 28.75 11.04
CA ILE A 62 4.94 27.40 11.51
C ILE A 62 3.45 27.29 11.83
N VAL A 63 2.88 28.24 12.56
CA VAL A 63 1.44 28.25 12.90
C VAL A 63 0.59 28.35 11.65
N ALA A 64 0.94 29.23 10.71
CA ALA A 64 0.20 29.35 9.44
C ALA A 64 0.25 28.03 8.65
N ALA A 65 1.42 27.38 8.53
CA ALA A 65 1.56 26.10 7.85
C ALA A 65 0.77 24.98 8.55
N LEU A 66 0.77 24.92 9.89
CA LEU A 66 0.00 23.97 10.67
C LEU A 66 -1.51 24.17 10.50
N VAL A 67 -2.00 25.41 10.47
CA VAL A 67 -3.42 25.70 10.28
C VAL A 67 -3.87 25.31 8.88
N VAL A 68 -3.10 25.68 7.86
CA VAL A 68 -3.44 25.35 6.46
C VAL A 68 -3.32 23.85 6.22
N GLY A 69 -2.18 23.26 6.52
CA GLY A 69 -1.93 21.82 6.31
C GLY A 69 -2.83 20.93 7.16
N GLY A 70 -3.01 21.29 8.44
CA GLY A 70 -3.90 20.59 9.37
C GLY A 70 -5.37 20.70 8.96
N GLY A 71 -5.80 21.87 8.47
CA GLY A 71 -7.15 22.08 7.94
C GLY A 71 -7.44 21.20 6.71
N ILE A 72 -6.52 21.19 5.74
CA ILE A 72 -6.62 20.32 4.55
C ILE A 72 -6.61 18.84 4.96
N GLY A 73 -5.71 18.45 5.86
CA GLY A 73 -5.59 17.07 6.35
C GLY A 73 -6.84 16.61 7.09
N LEU A 74 -7.41 17.46 7.95
CA LEU A 74 -8.64 17.16 8.68
C LEU A 74 -9.85 17.03 7.74
N TYR A 75 -9.94 17.89 6.73
CA TYR A 75 -10.97 17.79 5.71
C TYR A 75 -10.84 16.48 4.92
N ALA A 76 -9.63 16.15 4.44
CA ALA A 76 -9.37 14.91 3.73
C ALA A 76 -9.72 13.68 4.59
N ALA A 77 -9.27 13.65 5.85
CA ALA A 77 -9.54 12.55 6.78
C ALA A 77 -11.05 12.31 7.04
N LYS A 78 -11.87 13.38 7.01
CA LYS A 78 -13.31 13.27 7.23
C LYS A 78 -14.10 12.89 5.97
N THR A 79 -13.56 13.17 4.78
CA THR A 79 -14.31 13.03 3.51
C THR A 79 -13.87 11.82 2.70
N VAL A 80 -12.65 11.29 2.94
CA VAL A 80 -12.13 10.16 2.19
C VAL A 80 -12.93 8.90 2.47
N LYS A 81 -13.27 8.18 1.41
CA LYS A 81 -13.90 6.86 1.51
C LYS A 81 -12.82 5.79 1.67
N MET A 82 -13.14 4.67 2.31
CA MET A 82 -12.19 3.55 2.49
C MET A 82 -11.61 3.03 1.17
N THR A 83 -12.41 3.05 0.09
CA THR A 83 -11.96 2.70 -1.26
C THR A 83 -10.90 3.65 -1.83
N GLN A 84 -10.83 4.89 -1.33
CA GLN A 84 -9.90 5.93 -1.76
C GLN A 84 -8.66 6.02 -0.87
N MET A 85 -8.59 5.24 0.21
CA MET A 85 -7.44 5.23 1.13
C MET A 85 -6.11 4.97 0.42
N PRO A 86 -5.98 4.00 -0.52
CA PRO A 86 -4.71 3.76 -1.20
C PRO A 86 -4.21 4.98 -1.99
N GLU A 87 -5.12 5.69 -2.66
CA GLU A 87 -4.79 6.92 -3.40
C GLU A 87 -4.36 8.04 -2.45
N LEU A 88 -5.10 8.24 -1.35
CA LEU A 88 -4.75 9.26 -0.35
C LEU A 88 -3.39 8.98 0.27
N VAL A 89 -3.10 7.73 0.63
CA VAL A 89 -1.80 7.33 1.19
C VAL A 89 -0.68 7.62 0.19
N ALA A 90 -0.85 7.28 -1.09
CA ALA A 90 0.13 7.60 -2.12
C ALA A 90 0.34 9.12 -2.26
N LEU A 91 -0.73 9.91 -2.21
CA LEU A 91 -0.64 11.38 -2.25
C LEU A 91 0.12 11.93 -1.03
N MET A 92 -0.13 11.39 0.17
CA MET A 92 0.59 11.79 1.39
C MET A 92 2.09 11.51 1.28
N HIS A 93 2.48 10.35 0.74
CA HIS A 93 3.91 10.05 0.50
C HIS A 93 4.55 11.02 -0.50
N SER A 94 3.80 11.49 -1.50
CA SER A 94 4.31 12.52 -2.40
C SER A 94 4.61 13.84 -1.68
N LEU A 95 3.74 14.26 -0.76
CA LEU A 95 3.96 15.48 0.02
C LEU A 95 5.16 15.37 0.95
N VAL A 96 5.40 14.19 1.55
CA VAL A 96 6.61 13.94 2.35
C VAL A 96 7.87 14.03 1.48
N GLY A 97 7.85 13.42 0.29
CA GLY A 97 8.96 13.52 -0.66
C GLY A 97 9.25 14.97 -1.09
N LEU A 98 8.18 15.74 -1.37
CA LEU A 98 8.30 17.16 -1.70
C LEU A 98 8.87 17.96 -0.53
N ALA A 99 8.41 17.70 0.70
CA ALA A 99 8.94 18.37 1.90
C ALA A 99 10.43 18.11 2.07
N ALA A 100 10.90 16.86 1.89
CA ALA A 100 12.31 16.52 1.96
C ALA A 100 13.15 17.28 0.91
N CYS A 101 12.65 17.40 -0.33
CA CYS A 101 13.29 18.21 -1.37
C CYS A 101 13.39 19.68 -0.95
N LEU A 102 12.29 20.28 -0.52
CA LEU A 102 12.25 21.71 -0.16
C LEU A 102 13.16 22.01 1.04
N VAL A 103 13.16 21.13 2.05
CA VAL A 103 14.07 21.26 3.21
C VAL A 103 15.53 21.14 2.77
N GLY A 104 15.84 20.20 1.87
CA GLY A 104 17.19 20.04 1.33
C GLY A 104 17.67 21.29 0.59
N PHE A 105 16.85 21.86 -0.29
CA PHE A 105 17.17 23.12 -0.96
C PHE A 105 17.28 24.30 0.02
N ALA A 106 16.39 24.38 1.00
CA ALA A 106 16.43 25.41 2.03
C ALA A 106 17.72 25.32 2.85
N SER A 107 18.10 24.11 3.27
CA SER A 107 19.35 23.86 4.02
C SER A 107 20.60 24.19 3.20
N TYR A 108 20.56 23.92 1.88
CA TYR A 108 21.70 24.25 1.00
C TYR A 108 21.89 25.75 0.78
N VAL A 109 20.81 26.52 0.72
CA VAL A 109 20.84 27.98 0.52
C VAL A 109 21.09 28.72 1.84
N ASP A 110 20.88 28.08 2.97
CA ASP A 110 21.11 28.68 4.30
C ASP A 110 22.60 28.87 4.57
N THR A 111 23.05 30.09 4.49
CA THR A 111 24.43 30.48 4.77
C THR A 111 24.69 30.83 6.25
N SER A 112 23.69 30.74 7.10
CA SER A 112 23.80 31.03 8.53
C SER A 112 24.64 30.00 9.28
N ILE A 113 24.70 28.78 8.78
CA ILE A 113 25.51 27.68 9.33
C ILE A 113 26.79 27.57 8.54
N GLN A 114 27.91 27.98 9.16
CA GLN A 114 29.23 27.82 8.56
C GLN A 114 29.86 26.52 9.05
N LEU A 115 29.90 25.54 8.16
CA LEU A 115 30.54 24.26 8.38
C LEU A 115 31.85 24.21 7.57
N GLU A 116 32.89 23.59 8.11
CA GLU A 116 34.20 23.44 7.44
C GLU A 116 34.64 21.97 7.45
N GLY A 117 35.51 21.64 6.51
CA GLY A 117 36.16 20.32 6.45
C GLY A 117 35.15 19.15 6.30
N ALA A 118 35.30 18.16 7.17
CA ALA A 118 34.50 16.94 7.11
C ALA A 118 32.99 17.17 7.42
N GLU A 119 32.69 18.08 8.33
CA GLU A 119 31.29 18.40 8.71
C GLU A 119 30.53 19.00 7.53
N LYS A 120 31.18 19.91 6.78
CA LYS A 120 30.61 20.46 5.54
C LYS A 120 30.32 19.35 4.52
N ALA A 121 31.29 18.47 4.29
CA ALA A 121 31.15 17.38 3.33
C ALA A 121 30.03 16.41 3.72
N ILE A 122 29.89 16.08 5.00
CA ILE A 122 28.81 15.24 5.50
C ILE A 122 27.45 15.91 5.27
N HIS A 123 27.34 17.19 5.65
CA HIS A 123 26.07 17.93 5.50
C HIS A 123 25.65 18.10 4.04
N GLU A 124 26.58 18.40 3.13
CA GLU A 124 26.30 18.43 1.69
C GLU A 124 25.86 17.06 1.15
N MET A 125 26.48 15.98 1.62
CA MET A 125 26.07 14.62 1.25
C MET A 125 24.65 14.31 1.74
N GLU A 126 24.30 14.68 2.98
CA GLU A 126 22.97 14.52 3.55
C GLU A 126 21.92 15.27 2.73
N ILE A 127 22.23 16.53 2.33
CA ILE A 127 21.38 17.34 1.46
C ILE A 127 21.16 16.64 0.10
N TYR A 128 22.24 16.21 -0.53
CA TYR A 128 22.21 15.58 -1.84
C TYR A 128 21.36 14.30 -1.84
N ILE A 129 21.61 13.41 -0.87
CA ILE A 129 20.87 12.14 -0.71
C ILE A 129 19.41 12.42 -0.32
N GLY A 130 19.16 13.36 0.57
CA GLY A 130 17.82 13.72 1.02
C GLY A 130 16.95 14.25 -0.13
N ILE A 131 17.49 15.13 -0.97
CA ILE A 131 16.79 15.62 -2.16
C ILE A 131 16.58 14.49 -3.18
N LEU A 132 17.59 13.63 -3.40
CA LEU A 132 17.48 12.49 -4.31
C LEU A 132 16.32 11.57 -3.93
N ILE A 133 16.29 11.10 -2.68
CA ILE A 133 15.24 10.23 -2.18
C ILE A 133 13.89 10.95 -2.20
N GLY A 134 13.86 12.21 -1.78
CA GLY A 134 12.66 13.04 -1.76
C GLY A 134 12.05 13.22 -3.15
N ALA A 135 12.86 13.52 -4.17
CA ALA A 135 12.42 13.74 -5.54
C ALA A 135 11.87 12.46 -6.17
N VAL A 136 12.55 11.31 -5.99
CA VAL A 136 12.07 10.00 -6.46
C VAL A 136 10.75 9.65 -5.78
N THR A 137 10.65 9.86 -4.45
CA THR A 137 9.43 9.61 -3.68
C THR A 137 8.28 10.48 -4.15
N PHE A 138 8.52 11.77 -4.34
CA PHE A 138 7.51 12.72 -4.80
C PHE A 138 6.91 12.33 -6.14
N SER A 139 7.74 12.18 -7.16
CA SER A 139 7.28 11.90 -8.51
C SER A 139 6.71 10.49 -8.65
N GLY A 140 7.33 9.49 -8.03
CA GLY A 140 6.84 8.11 -8.02
C GLY A 140 5.48 7.99 -7.35
N SER A 141 5.28 8.69 -6.23
CA SER A 141 4.00 8.68 -5.50
C SER A 141 2.88 9.39 -6.26
N LEU A 142 3.18 10.45 -7.01
CA LEU A 142 2.20 11.08 -7.90
C LEU A 142 1.73 10.15 -9.02
N ILE A 143 2.63 9.37 -9.60
CA ILE A 143 2.26 8.37 -10.60
C ILE A 143 1.44 7.24 -9.97
N ALA A 144 1.84 6.76 -8.78
CA ALA A 144 1.07 5.76 -8.05
C ALA A 144 -0.35 6.25 -7.74
N PHE A 145 -0.49 7.49 -7.26
CA PHE A 145 -1.79 8.15 -7.07
C PHE A 145 -2.61 8.16 -8.36
N GLY A 146 -2.03 8.56 -9.49
CA GLY A 146 -2.70 8.61 -10.79
C GLY A 146 -3.16 7.23 -11.28
N LYS A 147 -2.37 6.16 -11.03
CA LYS A 147 -2.73 4.78 -11.35
C LYS A 147 -3.84 4.24 -10.44
N LEU A 148 -3.76 4.48 -9.15
CA LEU A 148 -4.76 4.03 -8.17
C LEU A 148 -6.12 4.72 -8.37
N ASN A 149 -6.10 5.99 -8.72
CA ASN A 149 -7.28 6.80 -9.02
C ASN A 149 -7.88 6.49 -10.42
N GLY A 150 -7.19 5.68 -11.24
CA GLY A 150 -7.65 5.33 -12.58
C GLY A 150 -7.42 6.41 -13.66
N LYS A 151 -6.80 7.54 -13.31
CA LYS A 151 -6.43 8.59 -14.29
C LYS A 151 -5.29 8.15 -15.21
N ILE A 152 -4.43 7.28 -14.71
CA ILE A 152 -3.34 6.64 -15.48
C ILE A 152 -3.68 5.16 -15.60
N GLY A 153 -3.57 4.60 -16.80
CA GLY A 153 -3.84 3.19 -17.03
C GLY A 153 -2.92 2.26 -16.22
N GLY A 154 -3.47 1.14 -15.73
CA GLY A 154 -2.73 0.15 -14.93
C GLY A 154 -1.71 -0.69 -15.72
N LYS A 155 -1.67 -0.58 -17.06
CA LYS A 155 -0.70 -1.31 -17.89
C LYS A 155 0.71 -0.77 -17.64
N PRO A 156 1.73 -1.67 -17.48
CA PRO A 156 3.10 -1.23 -17.33
C PRO A 156 3.62 -0.58 -18.64
N LEU A 157 4.24 0.59 -18.51
CA LEU A 157 4.94 1.26 -19.60
C LEU A 157 6.41 0.91 -19.54
N LEU A 158 6.84 -0.01 -20.41
CA LEU A 158 8.21 -0.47 -20.46
C LEU A 158 8.96 0.27 -21.58
N LEU A 159 9.93 1.10 -21.20
CA LEU A 159 10.80 1.77 -22.15
C LEU A 159 11.83 0.77 -22.73
N PRO A 160 12.18 0.89 -24.02
CA PRO A 160 13.28 0.12 -24.58
C PRO A 160 14.59 0.45 -23.86
N ALA A 161 15.45 -0.56 -23.69
CA ALA A 161 16.74 -0.41 -22.99
C ALA A 161 16.67 0.17 -21.56
N ARG A 162 15.54 0.00 -20.86
CA ARG A 162 15.27 0.56 -19.51
C ARG A 162 16.41 0.33 -18.50
N HIS A 163 17.05 -0.84 -18.55
CA HIS A 163 18.14 -1.18 -17.63
C HIS A 163 19.39 -0.31 -17.87
N TRP A 164 19.69 -0.04 -19.14
CA TRP A 164 20.77 0.87 -19.51
C TRP A 164 20.44 2.32 -19.15
N LEU A 165 19.17 2.72 -19.30
CA LEU A 165 18.69 4.04 -18.86
C LEU A 165 18.83 4.20 -17.35
N ASN A 166 18.45 3.18 -16.57
CA ASN A 166 18.59 3.21 -15.11
C ASN A 166 20.05 3.26 -14.68
N LEU A 167 20.93 2.47 -15.33
CA LEU A 167 22.36 2.52 -15.06
C LEU A 167 22.95 3.87 -15.43
N ALA A 168 22.59 4.43 -16.59
CA ALA A 168 23.05 5.76 -17.01
C ALA A 168 22.58 6.83 -16.01
N ALA A 169 21.31 6.80 -15.60
CA ALA A 169 20.79 7.73 -14.58
C ALA A 169 21.57 7.64 -13.27
N LEU A 170 21.87 6.42 -12.79
CA LEU A 170 22.66 6.20 -11.59
C LEU A 170 24.08 6.79 -11.74
N LEU A 171 24.77 6.52 -12.84
CA LEU A 171 26.12 7.03 -13.06
C LEU A 171 26.14 8.56 -13.17
N ILE A 172 25.14 9.14 -13.83
CA ILE A 172 25.01 10.61 -13.93
C ILE A 172 24.74 11.22 -12.54
N VAL A 173 23.87 10.62 -11.73
CA VAL A 173 23.60 11.07 -10.35
C VAL A 173 24.87 11.01 -9.50
N ILE A 174 25.67 9.95 -9.60
CA ILE A 174 26.97 9.84 -8.90
C ILE A 174 27.93 10.91 -9.38
N TYR A 175 28.02 11.16 -10.68
CA TYR A 175 28.88 12.20 -11.25
C TYR A 175 28.50 13.60 -10.75
N PHE A 176 27.21 13.94 -10.79
CA PHE A 176 26.75 15.23 -10.27
C PHE A 176 26.87 15.33 -8.75
N GLY A 177 26.79 14.22 -8.01
CA GLY A 177 27.10 14.18 -6.58
C GLY A 177 28.55 14.53 -6.30
N TYR A 178 29.47 13.97 -7.06
CA TYR A 178 30.89 14.33 -6.97
C TYR A 178 31.12 15.81 -7.34
N ALA A 179 30.54 16.30 -8.44
CA ALA A 179 30.64 17.69 -8.85
C ALA A 179 30.06 18.67 -7.81
N PHE A 180 28.93 18.29 -7.19
CA PHE A 180 28.30 19.05 -6.12
C PHE A 180 29.21 19.18 -4.89
N MET A 181 29.79 18.07 -4.45
CA MET A 181 30.73 18.04 -3.29
C MET A 181 32.03 18.81 -3.52
N GLN A 182 32.44 19.01 -4.77
CA GLN A 182 33.62 19.77 -5.14
C GLN A 182 33.34 21.25 -5.38
N ALA A 183 32.08 21.66 -5.32
CA ALA A 183 31.70 23.05 -5.60
C ALA A 183 32.22 24.02 -4.51
N PRO A 184 32.95 25.08 -4.87
CA PRO A 184 33.50 25.99 -3.89
C PRO A 184 32.47 26.92 -3.24
N THR A 185 31.32 27.13 -3.91
CA THR A 185 30.26 28.02 -3.44
C THR A 185 28.90 27.41 -3.70
N VAL A 186 27.88 27.87 -2.95
CA VAL A 186 26.47 27.47 -3.13
C VAL A 186 25.98 27.70 -4.58
N GLN A 187 26.40 28.83 -5.18
CA GLN A 187 26.01 29.14 -6.57
C GLN A 187 26.65 28.19 -7.57
N ALA A 188 27.87 27.73 -7.33
CA ALA A 188 28.54 26.78 -8.20
C ALA A 188 27.98 25.35 -8.09
N GLY A 189 27.50 24.94 -6.92
CA GLY A 189 26.91 23.63 -6.69
C GLY A 189 25.45 23.54 -7.09
N MET A 190 24.71 24.64 -7.11
CA MET A 190 23.28 24.68 -7.42
C MET A 190 22.91 24.01 -8.76
N PRO A 191 23.62 24.22 -9.87
CA PRO A 191 23.30 23.55 -11.13
C PRO A 191 23.38 22.02 -11.03
N ALA A 192 24.40 21.49 -10.37
CA ALA A 192 24.54 20.05 -10.18
C ALA A 192 23.37 19.46 -9.35
N LEU A 193 22.96 20.16 -8.29
CA LEU A 193 21.84 19.79 -7.44
C LEU A 193 20.51 19.81 -8.20
N VAL A 194 20.27 20.85 -9.00
CA VAL A 194 19.05 20.96 -9.82
C VAL A 194 19.00 19.88 -10.91
N ILE A 195 20.10 19.62 -11.62
CA ILE A 195 20.15 18.58 -12.64
C ILE A 195 19.87 17.20 -12.02
N MET A 196 20.51 16.89 -10.89
CA MET A 196 20.25 15.66 -10.15
C MET A 196 18.76 15.56 -9.77
N THR A 197 18.17 16.63 -9.26
CA THR A 197 16.76 16.65 -8.86
C THR A 197 15.84 16.36 -10.05
N VAL A 198 16.11 16.94 -11.21
CA VAL A 198 15.33 16.66 -12.44
C VAL A 198 15.46 15.19 -12.86
N ILE A 199 16.68 14.64 -12.81
CA ILE A 199 16.92 13.21 -13.12
C ILE A 199 16.19 12.33 -12.12
N ALA A 200 16.22 12.66 -10.83
CA ALA A 200 15.51 11.92 -9.78
C ALA A 200 13.98 11.94 -9.99
N LEU A 201 13.42 13.09 -10.36
CA LEU A 201 11.99 13.21 -10.70
C LEU A 201 11.62 12.34 -11.90
N LEU A 202 12.40 12.37 -12.97
CA LEU A 202 12.19 11.54 -14.16
C LEU A 202 12.33 10.05 -13.84
N PHE A 203 13.31 9.69 -13.00
CA PHE A 203 13.51 8.32 -12.56
C PHE A 203 12.34 7.80 -11.73
N GLY A 204 11.80 8.58 -10.79
CA GLY A 204 10.62 8.21 -10.00
C GLY A 204 9.38 7.98 -10.88
N VAL A 205 9.14 8.83 -11.87
CA VAL A 205 8.08 8.64 -12.88
C VAL A 205 8.31 7.33 -13.64
N HIS A 206 9.51 7.14 -14.20
CA HIS A 206 9.83 5.96 -14.99
C HIS A 206 9.66 4.65 -14.21
N MET A 207 10.16 4.62 -12.97
CA MET A 207 10.13 3.44 -12.12
C MET A 207 8.69 2.98 -11.85
N VAL A 208 7.80 3.88 -11.44
CA VAL A 208 6.41 3.53 -11.10
C VAL A 208 5.56 3.32 -12.35
N MET A 209 5.85 3.99 -13.47
CA MET A 209 5.18 3.73 -14.75
C MET A 209 5.46 2.33 -15.27
N ALA A 210 6.65 1.78 -15.01
CA ALA A 210 7.04 0.44 -15.44
C ALA A 210 6.36 -0.69 -14.64
N ILE A 211 5.74 -0.40 -13.49
CA ILE A 211 5.10 -1.38 -12.63
C ILE A 211 3.61 -1.51 -12.99
N GLY A 212 3.13 -2.75 -13.09
CA GLY A 212 1.72 -3.04 -13.38
C GLY A 212 0.80 -2.69 -12.22
N GLY A 213 -0.48 -2.49 -12.53
CA GLY A 213 -1.47 -2.20 -11.51
C GLY A 213 -1.66 -3.31 -10.48
N ALA A 214 -1.49 -4.58 -10.88
CA ALA A 214 -1.57 -5.72 -9.96
C ALA A 214 -0.53 -5.64 -8.82
N ASP A 215 0.63 -5.05 -9.10
CA ASP A 215 1.72 -4.91 -8.14
C ASP A 215 1.63 -3.59 -7.32
N MET A 216 0.57 -2.78 -7.52
CA MET A 216 0.39 -1.50 -6.82
C MET A 216 0.40 -1.60 -5.29
N PRO A 217 -0.16 -2.63 -4.64
CA PRO A 217 -0.06 -2.77 -3.19
C PRO A 217 1.40 -2.79 -2.68
N VAL A 218 2.28 -3.50 -3.40
CA VAL A 218 3.73 -3.51 -3.09
C VAL A 218 4.35 -2.14 -3.32
N VAL A 219 3.96 -1.45 -4.41
CA VAL A 219 4.46 -0.10 -4.72
C VAL A 219 4.09 0.90 -3.62
N VAL A 220 2.86 0.89 -3.13
CA VAL A 220 2.42 1.77 -2.03
C VAL A 220 3.27 1.53 -0.78
N SER A 221 3.51 0.27 -0.42
CA SER A 221 4.36 -0.09 0.71
C SER A 221 5.82 0.34 0.51
N MET A 222 6.35 0.20 -0.70
CA MET A 222 7.71 0.62 -1.05
C MET A 222 7.85 2.16 -1.02
N LEU A 223 6.86 2.90 -1.49
CA LEU A 223 6.83 4.36 -1.39
C LEU A 223 6.74 4.83 0.06
N ASN A 224 6.05 4.08 0.93
CA ASN A 224 6.08 4.30 2.37
C ASN A 224 7.51 4.16 2.93
N SER A 225 8.24 3.11 2.51
CA SER A 225 9.65 2.95 2.86
C SER A 225 10.50 4.14 2.40
N TYR A 226 10.35 4.58 1.15
CA TYR A 226 11.09 5.74 0.62
C TYR A 226 10.77 7.03 1.35
N SER A 227 9.49 7.27 1.70
CA SER A 227 9.12 8.43 2.51
C SER A 227 9.74 8.38 3.91
N GLY A 228 9.86 7.20 4.52
CA GLY A 228 10.56 7.00 5.78
C GLY A 228 12.05 7.35 5.67
N TRP A 229 12.74 6.86 4.64
CA TRP A 229 14.14 7.21 4.39
C TRP A 229 14.34 8.69 4.06
N ALA A 230 13.40 9.31 3.34
CA ALA A 230 13.40 10.75 3.10
C ALA A 230 13.28 11.55 4.42
N ALA A 231 12.40 11.11 5.32
CA ALA A 231 12.27 11.73 6.65
C ALA A 231 13.53 11.55 7.49
N ALA A 232 14.18 10.37 7.46
CA ALA A 232 15.44 10.15 8.16
C ALA A 232 16.56 11.05 7.61
N ALA A 233 16.70 11.16 6.29
CA ALA A 233 17.66 12.06 5.66
C ALA A 233 17.40 13.53 6.03
N THR A 234 16.13 13.95 6.07
CA THR A 234 15.74 15.28 6.57
C THR A 234 16.13 15.45 8.05
N GLY A 235 15.99 14.40 8.84
CA GLY A 235 16.41 14.39 10.24
C GLY A 235 17.92 14.63 10.41
N PHE A 236 18.73 14.01 9.57
CA PHE A 236 20.20 14.27 9.55
C PHE A 236 20.49 15.72 9.16
N MET A 237 19.94 16.20 8.05
CA MET A 237 20.12 17.61 7.61
C MET A 237 19.75 18.64 8.69
N LEU A 238 18.68 18.37 9.44
CA LEU A 238 18.20 19.28 10.48
C LEU A 238 18.79 18.98 11.86
N GLY A 239 19.59 17.91 12.01
CA GLY A 239 20.07 17.43 13.32
C GLY A 239 18.90 17.13 14.27
N ASN A 240 17.86 16.49 13.78
CA ASN A 240 16.66 16.16 14.54
C ASN A 240 16.55 14.65 14.76
N ASP A 241 16.93 14.22 15.95
CA ASP A 241 16.96 12.79 16.33
C ASP A 241 15.59 12.11 16.19
N LEU A 242 14.49 12.83 16.44
CA LEU A 242 13.15 12.27 16.31
C LEU A 242 12.82 11.90 14.87
N LEU A 243 13.17 12.77 13.90
CA LEU A 243 12.97 12.46 12.47
C LEU A 243 13.87 11.31 12.01
N ILE A 244 15.10 11.22 12.53
CA ILE A 244 16.00 10.09 12.22
C ILE A 244 15.38 8.78 12.71
N ILE A 245 14.97 8.71 13.97
CA ILE A 245 14.40 7.51 14.59
C ILE A 245 13.10 7.11 13.87
N THR A 246 12.16 8.03 13.75
CA THR A 246 10.85 7.75 13.15
C THR A 246 10.98 7.43 11.65
N GLY A 247 11.83 8.14 10.94
CA GLY A 247 12.12 7.89 9.54
C GLY A 247 12.75 6.51 9.32
N ALA A 248 13.70 6.10 10.14
CA ALA A 248 14.32 4.78 10.09
C ALA A 248 13.30 3.66 10.40
N LEU A 249 12.45 3.85 11.41
CA LEU A 249 11.38 2.90 11.73
C LEU A 249 10.39 2.72 10.57
N VAL A 250 9.89 3.82 10.01
CA VAL A 250 8.95 3.79 8.88
C VAL A 250 9.62 3.23 7.63
N GLY A 251 10.85 3.65 7.34
CA GLY A 251 11.63 3.16 6.21
C GLY A 251 11.85 1.64 6.25
N SER A 252 12.27 1.14 7.42
CA SER A 252 12.51 -0.28 7.63
C SER A 252 11.22 -1.10 7.60
N SER A 253 10.16 -0.64 8.29
CA SER A 253 8.87 -1.34 8.31
C SER A 253 8.23 -1.42 6.93
N GLY A 254 8.30 -0.34 6.14
CA GLY A 254 7.82 -0.32 4.76
C GLY A 254 8.61 -1.27 3.85
N ALA A 255 9.92 -1.38 4.01
CA ALA A 255 10.75 -2.33 3.27
C ALA A 255 10.42 -3.79 3.62
N ILE A 256 10.28 -4.10 4.91
CA ILE A 256 9.89 -5.44 5.39
C ILE A 256 8.50 -5.81 4.85
N LEU A 257 7.53 -4.91 4.95
CA LEU A 257 6.19 -5.14 4.44
C LEU A 257 6.18 -5.36 2.93
N SER A 258 6.95 -4.58 2.17
CA SER A 258 7.09 -4.77 0.72
C SER A 258 7.69 -6.14 0.38
N TYR A 259 8.67 -6.60 1.16
CA TYR A 259 9.27 -7.91 1.00
C TYR A 259 8.26 -9.05 1.25
N ILE A 260 7.51 -8.97 2.36
CA ILE A 260 6.47 -9.94 2.70
C ILE A 260 5.41 -9.99 1.60
N MET A 261 4.98 -8.83 1.10
CA MET A 261 3.99 -8.77 0.01
C MET A 261 4.53 -9.33 -1.30
N CYS A 262 5.80 -9.10 -1.62
CA CYS A 262 6.43 -9.71 -2.79
C CYS A 262 6.43 -11.23 -2.67
N GLN A 263 6.73 -11.78 -1.49
CA GLN A 263 6.62 -13.22 -1.24
C GLN A 263 5.19 -13.72 -1.41
N ALA A 264 4.21 -13.03 -0.83
CA ALA A 264 2.79 -13.37 -0.95
C ALA A 264 2.26 -13.33 -2.41
N MET A 265 2.97 -12.64 -3.32
CA MET A 265 2.65 -12.57 -4.74
C MET A 265 3.57 -13.45 -5.61
N ASN A 266 4.44 -14.23 -5.00
CA ASN A 266 5.53 -14.96 -5.68
C ASN A 266 6.34 -14.06 -6.64
N ARG A 267 6.65 -12.84 -6.19
CA ARG A 267 7.44 -11.87 -6.93
C ARG A 267 8.81 -11.70 -6.30
N ASN A 268 9.84 -11.56 -7.12
CA ASN A 268 11.15 -11.20 -6.60
C ASN A 268 11.17 -9.74 -6.19
N PHE A 269 11.51 -9.46 -4.93
CA PHE A 269 11.55 -8.11 -4.36
C PHE A 269 12.44 -7.15 -5.14
N ILE A 270 13.64 -7.60 -5.52
CA ILE A 270 14.58 -6.76 -6.30
C ILE A 270 14.00 -6.44 -7.67
N SER A 271 13.30 -7.39 -8.31
CA SER A 271 12.70 -7.16 -9.63
C SER A 271 11.57 -6.13 -9.58
N VAL A 272 10.82 -6.06 -8.49
CA VAL A 272 9.77 -5.04 -8.30
C VAL A 272 10.39 -3.67 -8.06
N ILE A 273 11.40 -3.56 -7.18
CA ILE A 273 12.11 -2.30 -6.90
C ILE A 273 12.78 -1.75 -8.15
N ALA A 274 13.42 -2.61 -8.94
CA ALA A 274 14.14 -2.20 -10.15
C ALA A 274 13.23 -1.96 -11.37
N GLY A 275 11.91 -1.86 -11.17
CA GLY A 275 10.95 -1.63 -12.24
C GLY A 275 10.81 -2.82 -13.20
N GLY A 276 10.79 -4.05 -12.64
CA GLY A 276 10.58 -5.27 -13.42
C GLY A 276 11.88 -5.93 -13.94
N PHE A 277 13.00 -5.81 -13.23
CA PHE A 277 14.16 -6.68 -13.43
C PHE A 277 13.70 -8.13 -13.21
N GLY A 278 13.64 -8.91 -14.28
CA GLY A 278 13.31 -10.34 -14.21
C GLY A 278 11.83 -10.70 -14.37
N SER A 279 10.89 -9.75 -14.46
CA SER A 279 9.63 -10.05 -15.11
C SER A 279 9.90 -10.21 -16.60
N GLY A 280 10.23 -11.42 -17.03
CA GLY A 280 10.09 -11.77 -18.43
C GLY A 280 8.69 -11.34 -18.83
N ALA A 281 8.54 -10.49 -19.86
CA ALA A 281 7.26 -10.32 -20.50
C ALA A 281 6.71 -11.75 -20.68
N PRO A 282 5.42 -12.00 -20.34
CA PRO A 282 4.85 -13.30 -20.66
C PRO A 282 5.24 -13.56 -22.10
N LYS A 283 6.01 -14.63 -22.32
CA LYS A 283 6.32 -15.05 -23.68
C LYS A 283 4.96 -15.16 -24.34
N LYS A 284 4.64 -14.24 -25.26
CA LYS A 284 3.53 -14.46 -26.17
C LYS A 284 3.83 -15.84 -26.72
N LYS A 285 3.11 -16.85 -26.26
CA LYS A 285 2.98 -18.06 -27.05
C LYS A 285 2.59 -17.57 -28.42
N ALA A 286 3.45 -17.80 -29.40
CA ALA A 286 3.08 -17.64 -30.80
C ALA A 286 1.71 -18.30 -30.93
N ALA A 287 0.81 -17.61 -31.61
CA ALA A 287 -0.56 -18.07 -31.85
C ALA A 287 -0.50 -19.30 -32.80
N ASP A 288 -0.03 -20.42 -32.28
CA ASP A 288 -0.12 -21.75 -32.89
C ASP A 288 -0.28 -22.76 -31.76
N GLY A 289 -1.46 -22.80 -31.24
CA GLY A 289 -1.95 -23.74 -30.25
C GLY A 289 -3.26 -23.20 -29.73
N ALA A 290 -4.36 -23.82 -30.14
CA ALA A 290 -5.67 -23.55 -29.64
C ALA A 290 -5.60 -23.31 -28.15
N ALA A 291 -6.01 -22.13 -27.68
CA ALA A 291 -6.34 -21.94 -26.29
C ALA A 291 -7.26 -23.12 -25.94
N ALA A 292 -6.84 -23.96 -24.99
CA ALA A 292 -7.70 -25.01 -24.50
C ALA A 292 -8.97 -24.29 -24.06
N GLU A 293 -10.07 -24.51 -24.78
CA GLU A 293 -11.36 -24.01 -24.37
C GLU A 293 -11.57 -24.44 -22.93
N PRO A 294 -12.01 -23.55 -22.03
CA PRO A 294 -12.28 -23.95 -20.67
C PRO A 294 -13.24 -25.13 -20.70
N GLN A 295 -12.73 -26.29 -20.31
CA GLN A 295 -13.55 -27.51 -20.24
C GLN A 295 -14.44 -27.39 -19.02
N GLY A 296 -15.67 -26.97 -19.21
CA GLY A 296 -16.69 -26.90 -18.17
C GLY A 296 -17.79 -25.90 -18.49
N GLU A 297 -18.96 -26.13 -17.93
CA GLU A 297 -20.08 -25.23 -18.00
C GLU A 297 -20.16 -24.35 -16.77
N VAL A 298 -20.37 -23.05 -16.96
CA VAL A 298 -20.56 -22.10 -15.86
C VAL A 298 -21.96 -22.29 -15.33
N VAL A 299 -22.10 -22.63 -14.06
CA VAL A 299 -23.39 -22.81 -13.40
C VAL A 299 -23.81 -21.54 -12.68
N PRO A 300 -24.75 -20.76 -13.21
CA PRO A 300 -25.26 -19.59 -12.51
C PRO A 300 -26.14 -20.00 -11.32
N VAL A 301 -26.18 -19.16 -10.31
CA VAL A 301 -27.01 -19.31 -9.12
C VAL A 301 -27.76 -18.01 -8.86
N THR A 302 -28.99 -18.12 -8.35
CA THR A 302 -29.79 -16.95 -7.96
C THR A 302 -29.49 -16.52 -6.51
N SER A 303 -29.91 -15.30 -6.15
CA SER A 303 -29.80 -14.81 -4.77
C SER A 303 -30.61 -15.66 -3.78
N ALA A 304 -31.76 -16.22 -4.20
CA ALA A 304 -32.61 -17.09 -3.38
C ALA A 304 -31.92 -18.44 -3.11
N GLU A 305 -31.43 -19.11 -4.15
CA GLU A 305 -30.66 -20.36 -4.02
C GLU A 305 -29.38 -20.18 -3.20
N THR A 306 -28.69 -19.04 -3.36
CA THR A 306 -27.55 -18.70 -2.53
C THR A 306 -27.93 -18.60 -1.06
N ALA A 307 -29.06 -17.97 -0.75
CA ALA A 307 -29.57 -17.86 0.62
C ALA A 307 -29.94 -19.23 1.22
N GLU A 308 -30.47 -20.14 0.43
CA GLU A 308 -30.74 -21.53 0.86
C GLU A 308 -29.46 -22.27 1.18
N LEU A 309 -28.45 -22.24 0.29
CA LEU A 309 -27.16 -22.86 0.51
C LEU A 309 -26.48 -22.33 1.78
N LEU A 310 -26.58 -21.02 2.05
CA LEU A 310 -26.01 -20.40 3.24
C LEU A 310 -26.80 -20.76 4.51
N ARG A 311 -28.11 -20.93 4.43
CA ARG A 311 -28.99 -21.29 5.54
C ARG A 311 -28.77 -22.74 6.00
N ASP A 312 -28.55 -23.65 5.04
CA ASP A 312 -28.37 -25.07 5.29
C ASP A 312 -26.93 -25.42 5.69
N ALA A 313 -25.99 -24.49 5.53
CA ALA A 313 -24.60 -24.68 5.88
C ALA A 313 -24.40 -24.65 7.40
N LYS A 314 -23.46 -25.46 7.89
CA LYS A 314 -22.97 -25.40 9.28
C LYS A 314 -21.76 -24.47 9.40
N ARG A 315 -20.91 -24.45 8.36
CA ARG A 315 -19.71 -23.61 8.32
C ARG A 315 -19.60 -22.89 6.97
N VAL A 316 -19.48 -21.57 7.02
CA VAL A 316 -19.35 -20.67 5.87
C VAL A 316 -18.07 -19.89 5.99
N ILE A 317 -17.24 -19.90 4.94
CA ILE A 317 -16.04 -19.07 4.82
C ILE A 317 -16.28 -18.00 3.76
N ILE A 318 -16.19 -16.74 4.14
CA ILE A 318 -16.34 -15.58 3.25
C ILE A 318 -14.97 -15.08 2.84
N VAL A 319 -14.76 -14.94 1.52
CA VAL A 319 -13.52 -14.42 0.94
C VAL A 319 -13.79 -13.04 0.34
N PRO A 320 -13.47 -11.95 1.05
CA PRO A 320 -13.67 -10.60 0.54
C PRO A 320 -12.57 -10.21 -0.44
N GLY A 321 -12.94 -9.49 -1.49
CA GLY A 321 -12.02 -8.92 -2.46
C GLY A 321 -12.32 -7.45 -2.74
N TYR A 322 -11.54 -6.86 -3.63
CA TYR A 322 -11.66 -5.44 -3.98
C TYR A 322 -13.05 -5.07 -4.54
N GLY A 323 -13.71 -6.00 -5.24
CA GLY A 323 -15.06 -5.77 -5.76
C GLY A 323 -16.09 -5.52 -4.66
N MET A 324 -15.93 -6.12 -3.47
CA MET A 324 -16.76 -5.83 -2.30
C MET A 324 -16.60 -4.37 -1.86
N ALA A 325 -15.35 -3.88 -1.84
CA ALA A 325 -15.04 -2.50 -1.50
C ALA A 325 -15.66 -1.51 -2.50
N VAL A 326 -15.52 -1.77 -3.81
CA VAL A 326 -16.06 -0.92 -4.87
C VAL A 326 -17.57 -0.82 -4.80
N ALA A 327 -18.25 -1.93 -4.51
CA ALA A 327 -19.70 -1.97 -4.34
C ALA A 327 -20.18 -1.41 -2.98
N GLN A 328 -19.25 -1.11 -2.05
CA GLN A 328 -19.55 -0.72 -0.67
C GLN A 328 -20.48 -1.74 0.04
N ALA A 329 -20.22 -3.02 -0.21
CA ALA A 329 -21.07 -4.12 0.25
C ALA A 329 -20.70 -4.64 1.65
N GLN A 330 -19.65 -4.13 2.28
CA GLN A 330 -19.14 -4.62 3.58
C GLN A 330 -20.19 -4.60 4.69
N HIS A 331 -21.07 -3.62 4.70
CA HIS A 331 -22.14 -3.53 5.71
C HIS A 331 -23.20 -4.62 5.50
N THR A 332 -23.59 -4.89 4.25
CA THR A 332 -24.53 -5.97 3.93
C THR A 332 -23.91 -7.34 4.25
N VAL A 333 -22.60 -7.51 3.98
CA VAL A 333 -21.86 -8.73 4.37
C VAL A 333 -21.88 -8.93 5.88
N TYR A 334 -21.70 -7.87 6.66
CA TYR A 334 -21.82 -7.94 8.11
C TYR A 334 -23.23 -8.37 8.56
N GLU A 335 -24.29 -7.81 7.98
CA GLU A 335 -25.68 -8.19 8.30
C GLU A 335 -25.96 -9.66 7.95
N ILE A 336 -25.45 -10.15 6.83
CA ILE A 336 -25.54 -11.57 6.45
C ILE A 336 -24.81 -12.42 7.49
N THR A 337 -23.58 -12.05 7.84
CA THR A 337 -22.78 -12.75 8.86
C THR A 337 -23.53 -12.83 10.18
N LYS A 338 -24.09 -11.72 10.65
CA LYS A 338 -24.86 -11.64 11.87
C LYS A 338 -26.10 -12.56 11.81
N THR A 339 -26.86 -12.47 10.73
CA THR A 339 -28.07 -13.29 10.53
C THR A 339 -27.75 -14.79 10.52
N LEU A 340 -26.67 -15.22 9.86
CA LEU A 340 -26.24 -16.61 9.85
C LEU A 340 -25.77 -17.09 11.22
N ARG A 341 -24.98 -16.29 11.93
CA ARG A 341 -24.52 -16.63 13.29
C ARG A 341 -25.69 -16.74 14.28
N GLU A 342 -26.71 -15.88 14.18
CA GLU A 342 -27.92 -15.96 14.98
C GLU A 342 -28.72 -17.27 14.72
N LYS A 343 -28.56 -17.84 13.51
CA LYS A 343 -29.13 -19.14 13.13
C LYS A 343 -28.23 -20.34 13.49
N GLY A 344 -27.08 -20.10 14.14
CA GLY A 344 -26.15 -21.13 14.60
C GLY A 344 -25.12 -21.56 13.54
N VAL A 345 -24.99 -20.85 12.43
CA VAL A 345 -23.97 -21.10 11.39
C VAL A 345 -22.64 -20.50 11.84
N GLN A 346 -21.56 -21.28 11.78
CA GLN A 346 -20.20 -20.76 11.98
C GLN A 346 -19.79 -19.97 10.72
N VAL A 347 -19.50 -18.68 10.89
CA VAL A 347 -19.08 -17.81 9.78
C VAL A 347 -17.71 -17.24 10.09
N GLU A 348 -16.79 -17.38 9.16
CA GLU A 348 -15.42 -16.90 9.22
C GLU A 348 -15.06 -16.16 7.93
N PHE A 349 -14.07 -15.27 8.02
CA PHE A 349 -13.53 -14.56 6.87
C PHE A 349 -12.12 -15.04 6.58
N ALA A 350 -11.82 -15.28 5.31
CA ALA A 350 -10.48 -15.64 4.84
C ALA A 350 -9.85 -14.45 4.11
N ILE A 351 -8.80 -13.88 4.69
CA ILE A 351 -8.14 -12.69 4.15
C ILE A 351 -6.86 -13.09 3.44
N HIS A 352 -6.77 -12.75 2.18
CA HIS A 352 -5.52 -12.89 1.43
C HIS A 352 -4.63 -11.66 1.64
N PRO A 353 -3.30 -11.81 1.84
CA PRO A 353 -2.40 -10.69 2.14
C PRO A 353 -2.40 -9.56 1.12
N VAL A 354 -2.69 -9.87 -0.15
CA VAL A 354 -2.74 -8.88 -1.23
C VAL A 354 -4.17 -8.58 -1.71
N ALA A 355 -5.19 -8.98 -0.95
CA ALA A 355 -6.57 -8.63 -1.26
C ALA A 355 -6.78 -7.11 -1.15
N GLY A 356 -7.25 -6.49 -2.23
CA GLY A 356 -7.45 -5.05 -2.26
C GLY A 356 -6.41 -4.28 -3.06
N ARG A 357 -6.13 -3.04 -2.66
CA ARG A 357 -5.16 -2.14 -3.31
C ARG A 357 -4.11 -1.57 -2.37
N MET A 358 -4.14 -1.96 -1.10
CA MET A 358 -3.13 -1.65 -0.10
C MET A 358 -3.08 -2.79 0.93
N PRO A 359 -1.99 -2.93 1.70
CA PRO A 359 -1.91 -3.89 2.80
C PRO A 359 -3.06 -3.71 3.81
N GLY A 360 -3.68 -4.81 4.23
CA GLY A 360 -4.77 -4.78 5.21
C GLY A 360 -6.08 -4.14 4.74
N HIS A 361 -6.25 -3.91 3.43
CA HIS A 361 -7.42 -3.22 2.90
C HIS A 361 -8.74 -3.90 3.30
N MET A 362 -8.79 -5.22 3.24
CA MET A 362 -10.01 -5.98 3.63
C MET A 362 -10.25 -5.93 5.13
N ASN A 363 -9.21 -6.00 5.94
CA ASN A 363 -9.31 -5.90 7.40
C ASN A 363 -9.91 -4.56 7.82
N VAL A 364 -9.47 -3.46 7.21
CA VAL A 364 -10.02 -2.12 7.48
C VAL A 364 -11.50 -2.02 7.09
N LEU A 365 -11.91 -2.57 5.95
CA LEU A 365 -13.30 -2.57 5.51
C LEU A 365 -14.20 -3.39 6.42
N LEU A 366 -13.74 -4.56 6.85
CA LEU A 366 -14.48 -5.40 7.80
C LEU A 366 -14.59 -4.73 9.18
N ALA A 367 -13.53 -4.05 9.62
CA ALA A 367 -13.54 -3.26 10.84
C ALA A 367 -14.52 -2.07 10.77
N GLU A 368 -14.59 -1.37 9.63
CA GLU A 368 -15.58 -0.31 9.36
C GLU A 368 -17.01 -0.86 9.48
N ALA A 369 -17.25 -2.04 8.94
CA ALA A 369 -18.54 -2.73 9.03
C ALA A 369 -18.82 -3.34 10.41
N LYS A 370 -17.89 -3.24 11.38
CA LYS A 370 -17.99 -3.79 12.73
C LYS A 370 -18.03 -5.32 12.79
N VAL A 371 -17.42 -5.99 11.84
CA VAL A 371 -17.21 -7.43 11.90
C VAL A 371 -16.31 -7.75 13.10
N PRO A 372 -16.67 -8.73 13.94
CA PRO A 372 -15.83 -9.16 15.05
C PRO A 372 -14.47 -9.66 14.57
N TYR A 373 -13.41 -9.30 15.26
CA TYR A 373 -12.04 -9.64 14.84
C TYR A 373 -11.70 -11.13 14.99
N ASP A 374 -12.35 -11.81 15.93
CA ASP A 374 -12.19 -13.23 16.22
C ASP A 374 -12.59 -14.17 15.09
N ILE A 375 -13.34 -13.67 14.11
CA ILE A 375 -13.76 -14.42 12.93
C ILE A 375 -13.05 -13.99 11.63
N VAL A 376 -12.09 -13.07 11.71
CA VAL A 376 -11.29 -12.59 10.58
C VAL A 376 -9.93 -13.25 10.63
N MET A 377 -9.73 -14.26 9.78
CA MET A 377 -8.55 -15.11 9.76
C MET A 377 -7.66 -14.77 8.57
N GLU A 378 -6.35 -14.79 8.80
CA GLU A 378 -5.38 -14.68 7.72
C GLU A 378 -5.31 -15.98 6.90
N MET A 379 -4.86 -15.88 5.66
CA MET A 379 -4.80 -17.01 4.72
C MET A 379 -4.10 -18.23 5.30
N ASP A 380 -2.97 -18.03 5.98
CA ASP A 380 -2.17 -19.13 6.54
C ASP A 380 -2.88 -19.86 7.68
N GLU A 381 -3.79 -19.22 8.36
CA GLU A 381 -4.58 -19.79 9.45
C GLU A 381 -5.76 -20.62 8.95
N ILE A 382 -6.42 -20.16 7.86
CA ILE A 382 -7.72 -20.71 7.44
C ILE A 382 -7.65 -21.56 6.17
N ASN A 383 -6.56 -21.49 5.39
CA ASN A 383 -6.51 -22.15 4.08
C ASN A 383 -6.66 -23.69 4.16
N ALA A 384 -6.20 -24.28 5.25
CA ALA A 384 -6.35 -25.73 5.51
C ALA A 384 -7.80 -26.13 5.86
N ASP A 385 -8.65 -25.19 6.18
CA ASP A 385 -10.01 -25.42 6.68
C ASP A 385 -11.08 -25.45 5.57
N PHE A 386 -10.76 -25.02 4.36
CA PHE A 386 -11.72 -25.04 3.23
C PHE A 386 -12.38 -26.42 3.00
N PRO A 387 -11.70 -27.59 3.14
CA PRO A 387 -12.35 -28.88 3.00
C PRO A 387 -13.46 -29.15 4.03
N GLN A 388 -13.46 -28.44 5.15
CA GLN A 388 -14.45 -28.56 6.22
C GLN A 388 -15.59 -27.54 6.08
N ALA A 389 -15.47 -26.58 5.15
CA ALA A 389 -16.49 -25.58 4.88
C ALA A 389 -17.60 -26.18 4.00
N ASP A 390 -18.85 -25.94 4.38
CA ASP A 390 -19.98 -26.29 3.54
C ASP A 390 -20.11 -25.32 2.36
N VAL A 391 -19.88 -24.03 2.62
CA VAL A 391 -19.91 -22.97 1.58
C VAL A 391 -18.70 -22.06 1.73
N ALA A 392 -17.99 -21.83 0.61
CA ALA A 392 -17.01 -20.76 0.46
C ALA A 392 -17.60 -19.67 -0.44
N MET A 393 -17.81 -18.47 0.09
CA MET A 393 -18.43 -17.38 -0.65
C MET A 393 -17.40 -16.29 -1.00
N VAL A 394 -17.08 -16.16 -2.28
CA VAL A 394 -16.12 -15.19 -2.80
C VAL A 394 -16.83 -13.93 -3.25
N ILE A 395 -16.48 -12.77 -2.69
CA ILE A 395 -17.15 -11.50 -2.96
C ILE A 395 -16.18 -10.52 -3.61
N GLY A 396 -16.22 -10.42 -4.93
CA GLY A 396 -15.43 -9.44 -5.67
C GLY A 396 -13.92 -9.71 -5.69
N ALA A 397 -13.51 -10.97 -5.61
CA ALA A 397 -12.15 -11.43 -5.82
C ALA A 397 -12.05 -12.30 -7.08
N ASN A 398 -10.86 -12.43 -7.66
CA ASN A 398 -10.58 -13.27 -8.81
C ASN A 398 -9.20 -13.96 -8.67
N ASP A 399 -8.11 -13.23 -8.75
CA ASP A 399 -6.76 -13.79 -8.87
C ASP A 399 -6.33 -14.54 -7.60
N ILE A 400 -6.76 -14.06 -6.43
CA ILE A 400 -6.44 -14.65 -5.11
C ILE A 400 -7.16 -15.98 -4.81
N VAL A 401 -8.08 -16.39 -5.68
CA VAL A 401 -8.81 -17.68 -5.61
C VAL A 401 -8.68 -18.45 -6.92
N ASN A 402 -7.61 -18.21 -7.69
CA ASN A 402 -7.42 -18.79 -9.00
C ASN A 402 -6.50 -20.04 -8.94
N PRO A 403 -7.02 -21.25 -9.26
CA PRO A 403 -6.22 -22.48 -9.28
C PRO A 403 -5.03 -22.43 -10.22
N SER A 404 -5.08 -21.63 -11.30
CA SER A 404 -3.94 -21.50 -12.25
C SER A 404 -2.65 -21.02 -11.59
N ALA A 405 -2.74 -20.43 -10.40
CA ALA A 405 -1.55 -20.08 -9.62
C ALA A 405 -0.76 -21.30 -9.17
N LEU A 406 -1.43 -22.44 -8.96
CA LEU A 406 -0.83 -23.69 -8.53
C LEU A 406 -0.58 -24.66 -9.71
N ASP A 407 -1.52 -24.70 -10.66
CA ASP A 407 -1.61 -25.72 -11.69
C ASP A 407 -0.92 -25.35 -13.00
N ASP A 408 -0.75 -24.05 -13.30
CA ASP A 408 -0.16 -23.54 -14.54
C ASP A 408 1.16 -22.78 -14.30
N PRO A 409 2.32 -23.43 -14.53
CA PRO A 409 3.63 -22.77 -14.36
C PRO A 409 3.89 -21.60 -15.32
N ASP A 410 3.17 -21.52 -16.44
CA ASP A 410 3.28 -20.44 -17.42
C ASP A 410 2.33 -19.25 -17.11
N SER A 411 1.47 -19.39 -16.11
CA SER A 411 0.56 -18.35 -15.68
C SER A 411 1.29 -17.12 -15.13
N PRO A 412 0.84 -15.88 -15.43
CA PRO A 412 1.38 -14.67 -14.81
C PRO A 412 1.30 -14.65 -13.27
N ILE A 413 0.43 -15.48 -12.68
CA ILE A 413 0.25 -15.64 -11.22
C ILE A 413 0.85 -16.95 -10.69
N ALA A 414 1.63 -17.68 -11.50
CA ALA A 414 2.23 -18.96 -11.11
C ALA A 414 3.00 -18.86 -9.79
N GLY A 415 2.75 -19.82 -8.89
CA GLY A 415 3.38 -19.90 -7.56
C GLY A 415 2.87 -18.87 -6.55
N MET A 416 1.91 -18.01 -6.89
CA MET A 416 1.25 -17.16 -5.91
C MET A 416 0.43 -18.03 -4.96
N PRO A 417 0.60 -17.93 -3.64
CA PRO A 417 -0.30 -18.55 -2.69
C PRO A 417 -1.73 -18.06 -2.94
N VAL A 418 -2.71 -18.95 -2.90
CA VAL A 418 -4.12 -18.62 -3.15
C VAL A 418 -5.02 -19.27 -2.11
N LEU A 419 -6.19 -18.69 -1.91
CA LEU A 419 -7.23 -19.27 -1.07
C LEU A 419 -7.92 -20.38 -1.85
N GLU A 420 -7.82 -21.61 -1.36
CA GLU A 420 -8.23 -22.83 -2.06
C GLU A 420 -9.73 -23.09 -1.91
N VAL A 421 -10.56 -22.11 -2.26
CA VAL A 421 -12.03 -22.13 -2.09
C VAL A 421 -12.71 -23.30 -2.78
N TRP A 422 -12.10 -23.88 -3.83
CA TRP A 422 -12.62 -25.04 -4.55
C TRP A 422 -12.55 -26.35 -3.75
N LYS A 423 -11.91 -26.35 -2.59
CA LYS A 423 -11.89 -27.47 -1.67
C LYS A 423 -13.12 -27.54 -0.76
N ALA A 424 -13.90 -26.45 -0.66
CA ALA A 424 -15.17 -26.44 0.05
C ALA A 424 -16.22 -27.32 -0.68
N LYS A 425 -17.26 -27.75 0.02
CA LYS A 425 -18.33 -28.52 -0.61
C LYS A 425 -19.00 -27.75 -1.74
N HIS A 426 -19.27 -26.46 -1.51
CA HIS A 426 -19.77 -25.53 -2.52
C HIS A 426 -18.95 -24.26 -2.49
N SER A 427 -18.54 -23.77 -3.67
CA SER A 427 -17.99 -22.42 -3.81
C SER A 427 -18.99 -21.54 -4.56
N ILE A 428 -19.20 -20.33 -4.06
CA ILE A 428 -20.07 -19.33 -4.70
C ILE A 428 -19.20 -18.11 -5.01
N VAL A 429 -19.04 -17.81 -6.30
CA VAL A 429 -18.26 -16.67 -6.73
C VAL A 429 -19.18 -15.57 -7.24
N MET A 430 -19.10 -14.41 -6.59
CA MET A 430 -19.87 -13.25 -6.98
C MET A 430 -19.05 -12.34 -7.89
N LYS A 431 -19.52 -12.14 -9.12
CA LYS A 431 -18.92 -11.26 -10.13
C LYS A 431 -19.98 -10.54 -10.96
N ARG A 432 -19.61 -9.38 -11.52
CA ARG A 432 -20.48 -8.67 -12.47
C ARG A 432 -20.56 -9.35 -13.84
N SER A 433 -19.48 -9.99 -14.28
CA SER A 433 -19.35 -10.66 -15.57
C SER A 433 -18.19 -11.65 -15.55
N MET A 434 -18.02 -12.41 -16.61
CA MET A 434 -16.91 -13.36 -16.80
C MET A 434 -15.57 -12.68 -17.15
N ALA A 435 -15.49 -11.35 -17.19
CA ALA A 435 -14.25 -10.63 -17.46
C ALA A 435 -13.13 -11.09 -16.54
N SER A 436 -11.90 -11.21 -17.08
CA SER A 436 -10.70 -11.58 -16.33
C SER A 436 -10.44 -10.59 -15.17
N GLY A 437 -9.69 -11.05 -14.18
CA GLY A 437 -9.26 -10.23 -13.04
C GLY A 437 -8.17 -9.22 -13.42
N TYR A 438 -7.54 -8.67 -12.40
CA TYR A 438 -6.54 -7.63 -12.58
C TYR A 438 -5.25 -8.14 -13.23
N ALA A 439 -4.91 -9.41 -13.03
CA ALA A 439 -3.79 -10.07 -13.68
C ALA A 439 -4.06 -10.42 -15.16
N GLY A 440 -5.32 -10.31 -15.62
CA GLY A 440 -5.71 -10.63 -16.99
C GLY A 440 -5.68 -12.13 -17.30
N VAL A 441 -5.80 -12.99 -16.28
CA VAL A 441 -5.76 -14.46 -16.39
C VAL A 441 -7.17 -15.02 -16.23
N ASP A 442 -7.50 -16.02 -17.04
CA ASP A 442 -8.75 -16.77 -16.87
C ASP A 442 -8.71 -17.60 -15.59
N ASN A 443 -9.87 -17.81 -14.98
CA ASN A 443 -9.97 -18.51 -13.71
C ASN A 443 -10.72 -19.83 -13.86
N PRO A 444 -10.01 -20.98 -13.85
CA PRO A 444 -10.62 -22.30 -13.93
C PRO A 444 -11.59 -22.63 -12.79
N LEU A 445 -11.52 -21.92 -11.67
CA LEU A 445 -12.48 -22.05 -10.57
C LEU A 445 -13.93 -21.94 -11.06
N PHE A 446 -14.20 -21.05 -12.02
CA PHE A 446 -15.56 -20.76 -12.48
C PHE A 446 -16.23 -21.95 -13.17
N TYR A 447 -15.46 -22.90 -13.66
CA TYR A 447 -15.90 -24.10 -14.38
C TYR A 447 -15.88 -25.37 -13.53
N LYS A 448 -15.51 -25.28 -12.24
CA LYS A 448 -15.51 -26.44 -11.35
C LYS A 448 -16.93 -26.86 -10.99
N GLU A 449 -17.17 -28.17 -10.89
CA GLU A 449 -18.51 -28.75 -10.64
C GLU A 449 -19.18 -28.26 -9.36
N ASN A 450 -18.38 -28.00 -8.31
CA ASN A 450 -18.86 -27.48 -7.03
C ASN A 450 -18.95 -25.95 -6.97
N ASN A 451 -18.62 -25.25 -8.06
CA ASN A 451 -18.70 -23.79 -8.13
C ASN A 451 -20.04 -23.33 -8.68
N ARG A 452 -20.51 -22.21 -8.15
CA ARG A 452 -21.70 -21.49 -8.61
C ARG A 452 -21.35 -20.03 -8.81
N MET A 453 -21.89 -19.43 -9.88
CA MET A 453 -21.63 -18.03 -10.20
C MET A 453 -22.87 -17.19 -9.91
N LEU A 454 -22.74 -16.27 -8.93
CA LEU A 454 -23.75 -15.26 -8.64
C LEU A 454 -23.40 -13.97 -9.40
N PHE A 455 -24.08 -13.76 -10.53
CA PHE A 455 -23.81 -12.62 -11.39
C PHE A 455 -24.60 -11.38 -10.97
N GLY A 456 -23.92 -10.25 -10.85
CA GLY A 456 -24.56 -8.96 -10.60
C GLY A 456 -23.65 -7.99 -9.84
N ASP A 457 -24.22 -6.85 -9.50
CA ASP A 457 -23.58 -5.90 -8.58
C ASP A 457 -23.56 -6.50 -7.17
N ALA A 458 -22.37 -6.49 -6.53
CA ALA A 458 -22.20 -7.19 -5.26
C ALA A 458 -23.15 -6.69 -4.17
N LYS A 459 -23.35 -5.38 -4.06
CA LYS A 459 -24.27 -4.85 -3.05
C LYS A 459 -25.69 -5.27 -3.31
N LYS A 460 -26.17 -5.13 -4.55
CA LYS A 460 -27.55 -5.49 -4.91
C LYS A 460 -27.82 -6.98 -4.68
N MET A 461 -26.93 -7.85 -5.14
CA MET A 461 -27.08 -9.29 -4.97
C MET A 461 -27.05 -9.69 -3.50
N LEU A 462 -26.17 -9.09 -2.69
CA LEU A 462 -26.11 -9.37 -1.26
C LEU A 462 -27.33 -8.85 -0.49
N ASP A 463 -27.88 -7.71 -0.88
CA ASP A 463 -29.13 -7.19 -0.30
C ASP A 463 -30.31 -8.14 -0.59
N GLU A 464 -30.37 -8.73 -1.78
CA GLU A 464 -31.35 -9.76 -2.14
C GLU A 464 -31.13 -11.05 -1.33
N VAL A 465 -29.88 -11.52 -1.20
CA VAL A 465 -29.53 -12.69 -0.37
C VAL A 465 -29.93 -12.46 1.08
N LEU A 466 -29.62 -11.28 1.63
CA LEU A 466 -29.99 -10.92 3.00
C LEU A 466 -31.52 -10.94 3.19
N SER A 467 -32.26 -10.40 2.23
CA SER A 467 -33.73 -10.41 2.25
C SER A 467 -34.26 -11.83 2.26
N ALA A 468 -33.71 -12.71 1.43
CA ALA A 468 -34.10 -14.13 1.37
C ALA A 468 -33.69 -14.92 2.65
N LEU A 469 -32.56 -14.54 3.30
CA LEU A 469 -32.16 -15.17 4.58
C LEU A 469 -33.07 -14.77 5.74
N ARG A 470 -33.68 -13.58 5.68
CA ARG A 470 -34.60 -13.06 6.69
C ARG A 470 -36.05 -13.50 6.52
N ALA A 471 -36.39 -13.90 5.30
CA ALA A 471 -37.70 -14.51 4.99
C ALA A 471 -37.79 -15.95 5.51
#